data_0d821a7f2cd41b9fb54c5f0af7681ff6
#
_entry.id   0d821a7f2cd41b9fb54c5f0af7681ff6
#
_cell.length_a   1.000
_cell.length_b   1.000
_cell.length_c   1.000
_cell.angle_alpha   90.00
_cell.angle_beta   90.00
_cell.angle_gamma   90.00
#
_symmetry.space_group_name_H-M   'P 1'
#
loop_
_entity.id
_entity.type
_entity.pdbx_description
1 polymer ?
#
loop_
_entity_poly.entity_id
_entity_poly.type
_entity_poly.pdbx_seq_one_letter_code
_entity_poly.pdbx_strand_id
1 'polypeptide(L)' 'YEARICINYKYIHLGTYTTYEEAKKVYEKEKQKHLL' A
#
# COMPACT_ATOMS: atom_id res chain seq x y z
N TYR A 1 3.23 11.64 1.55
CA TYR A 1 2.73 10.40 2.13
C TYR A 1 3.33 9.18 1.44
N GLU A 2 3.79 8.24 2.23
CA GLU A 2 4.34 6.99 1.71
C GLU A 2 3.34 5.88 1.92
N ALA A 3 3.18 5.05 0.90
CA ALA A 3 2.33 3.88 0.98
C ALA A 3 3.22 2.64 1.01
N ARG A 4 3.00 1.79 2.00
CA ARG A 4 3.73 0.54 2.10
C ARG A 4 2.84 -0.49 2.77
N ILE A 5 3.11 -1.75 2.47
CA ILE A 5 2.30 -2.85 2.98
C ILE A 5 3.22 -3.95 3.51
N CYS A 6 2.76 -4.63 4.53
CA CYS A 6 3.50 -5.73 5.12
C CYS A 6 2.80 -7.05 4.78
N ILE A 7 3.49 -7.90 4.04
CA ILE A 7 2.96 -9.19 3.64
C ILE A 7 4.00 -10.26 3.91
N ASN A 8 3.61 -11.31 4.62
CA ASN A 8 4.50 -12.41 4.98
C ASN A 8 5.78 -11.93 5.64
N TYR A 9 5.62 -10.97 6.58
CA TYR A 9 6.73 -10.39 7.34
C TYR A 9 7.67 -9.57 6.49
N LYS A 10 7.23 -9.15 5.31
CA LYS A 10 8.03 -8.30 4.42
C LYS A 10 7.30 -7.01 4.14
N TYR A 11 8.04 -5.92 4.20
CA TYR A 11 7.50 -4.61 3.84
C TYR A 11 7.73 -4.34 2.36
N ILE A 12 6.67 -4.01 1.68
CA ILE A 12 6.73 -3.67 0.26
C ILE A 12 6.37 -2.21 0.12
N HIS A 13 7.28 -1.41 -0.43
CA HIS A 13 7.05 0.01 -0.64
C HIS A 13 6.24 0.20 -1.93
N LEU A 14 5.06 0.77 -1.78
CA LEU A 14 4.15 0.96 -2.92
C LEU A 14 4.43 2.24 -3.67
N GLY A 15 4.93 3.25 -2.98
CA GLY A 15 5.26 4.52 -3.62
C GLY A 15 5.09 5.68 -2.68
N THR A 16 5.43 6.87 -3.19
CA THR A 16 5.29 8.11 -2.45
C THR A 16 4.26 8.98 -3.16
N TYR A 17 3.32 9.53 -2.40
CA TYR A 17 2.21 10.28 -2.96
C TYR A 17 2.08 11.62 -2.28
N THR A 18 1.51 12.58 -2.99
CA THR A 18 1.34 13.93 -2.47
C THR A 18 0.12 14.05 -1.56
N THR A 19 -0.87 13.18 -1.74
CA THR A 19 -2.09 13.22 -0.95
C THR A 19 -2.30 11.89 -0.23
N TYR A 20 -2.93 11.99 0.93
CA TYR A 20 -3.23 10.81 1.72
C TYR A 20 -4.20 9.87 0.98
N GLU A 21 -5.15 10.45 0.27
CA GLU A 21 -6.14 9.66 -0.44
C GLU A 21 -5.52 8.74 -1.49
N GLU A 22 -4.54 9.26 -2.22
CA GLU A 22 -3.86 8.44 -3.22
C GLU A 22 -3.09 7.30 -2.59
N ALA A 23 -2.39 7.59 -1.50
CA ALA A 23 -1.64 6.56 -0.78
C ALA A 23 -2.59 5.49 -0.26
N LYS A 24 -3.73 5.92 0.27
CA LYS A 24 -4.72 5.01 0.80
C LYS A 24 -5.30 4.10 -0.28
N LYS A 25 -5.61 4.67 -1.43
CA LYS A 25 -6.15 3.89 -2.53
C LYS A 25 -5.19 2.81 -2.99
N VAL A 26 -3.93 3.17 -3.13
CA VAL A 26 -2.93 2.20 -3.56
C VAL A 26 -2.74 1.12 -2.51
N TYR A 27 -2.72 1.51 -1.24
CA TYR A 27 -2.60 0.56 -0.15
C TYR A 27 -3.75 -0.44 -0.15
N GLU A 28 -4.97 0.04 -0.28
CA GLU A 28 -6.14 -0.84 -0.28
C GLU A 28 -6.14 -1.77 -1.49
N LYS A 29 -5.71 -1.25 -2.63
CA LYS A 29 -5.66 -2.02 -3.86
C LYS A 29 -4.69 -3.18 -3.73
N GLU A 30 -3.52 -2.92 -3.17
CA GLU A 30 -2.53 -3.97 -2.95
C GLU A 30 -2.99 -4.95 -1.89
N LYS A 31 -3.64 -4.45 -0.86
CA LYS A 31 -4.15 -5.31 0.20
C LYS A 31 -5.18 -6.30 -0.35
N GLN A 32 -6.10 -5.82 -1.17
CA GLN A 32 -7.10 -6.69 -1.78
C GLN A 32 -6.48 -7.71 -2.72
N LYS A 33 -5.42 -7.31 -3.39
CA LYS A 33 -4.75 -8.19 -4.33
C LYS A 33 -4.13 -9.39 -3.62
N HIS A 34 -3.70 -9.20 -2.38
CA HIS A 34 -3.06 -10.25 -1.61
C HIS A 34 -4.00 -10.94 -0.63
N LEU A 35 -5.22 -10.46 -0.54
CA LEU A 35 -6.26 -11.11 0.25
C LEU A 35 -7.00 -12.11 -0.63
N LEU A 36 -6.93 -13.35 -0.26
CA LEU A 36 -7.66 -14.39 -0.97
C LEU A 36 -8.85 -14.87 -0.16
#